data_c6356015641fae8adeeda994774d67a3
#
_entry.id   c6356015641fae8adeeda994774d67a3
#
_cell.length_a   1.000
_cell.length_b   1.000
_cell.length_c   1.000
_cell.angle_alpha   90.00
_cell.angle_beta   90.00
_cell.angle_gamma   90.00
#
_symmetry.space_group_name_H-M   'P 1'
#
loop_
_entity.id
_entity.type
_entity.pdbx_description
1 polymer ?
#
loop_
_entity_poly.entity_id
_entity_poly.type
_entity_poly.pdbx_seq_one_letter_code
_entity_poly.pdbx_strand_id
1 'polypeptide(L)'
;MIKLITWEMDRSHAPADPAERIKLTMKHCELVKKGMDSGKTKMWGMNPGGNHGFSITDGDEKEIFAMIAQYIPHVKFKVESMLSIDEVIATLKAMMKQG
;
A
#
# COMPACT_ATOMS: atom_id res chain seq x y z
N MET A 1 1.98 -0.95 13.00
CA MET A 1 2.66 -2.09 12.36
C MET A 1 2.84 -1.81 10.88
N ILE A 2 4.06 -1.97 10.40
CA ILE A 2 4.41 -1.62 9.02
C ILE A 2 4.00 -2.74 8.06
N LYS A 3 3.37 -2.36 6.95
CA LYS A 3 2.98 -3.28 5.89
C LYS A 3 3.65 -2.88 4.59
N LEU A 4 4.19 -3.86 3.89
CA LEU A 4 4.56 -3.70 2.49
C LEU A 4 3.36 -4.12 1.65
N ILE A 5 2.84 -3.19 0.88
CA ILE A 5 1.69 -3.42 0.01
C ILE A 5 2.17 -3.32 -1.42
N THR A 6 2.04 -4.40 -2.17
CA THR A 6 2.25 -4.35 -3.61
C THR A 6 0.89 -4.33 -4.30
N TRP A 7 0.79 -3.53 -5.34
CA TRP A 7 -0.48 -3.36 -6.02
C TRP A 7 -0.30 -3.46 -7.53
N GLU A 8 -1.37 -3.85 -8.18
CA GLU A 8 -1.38 -4.01 -9.63
C GLU A 8 -2.75 -3.62 -10.15
N MET A 9 -2.78 -2.92 -11.27
CA MET A 9 -4.04 -2.51 -11.91
C MET A 9 -4.75 -3.71 -12.50
N ASP A 10 -6.05 -3.81 -12.24
CA ASP A 10 -6.90 -4.82 -12.89
C ASP A 10 -7.56 -4.20 -14.11
N ARG A 11 -6.97 -4.42 -15.27
CA ARG A 11 -7.42 -3.84 -16.51
C ARG A 11 -8.78 -4.36 -17.00
N SER A 12 -9.19 -5.54 -16.51
CA SER A 12 -10.49 -6.09 -16.88
C SER A 12 -11.65 -5.27 -16.32
N HIS A 13 -11.39 -4.46 -15.29
CA HIS A 13 -12.38 -3.59 -14.67
C HIS A 13 -12.17 -2.11 -15.02
N ALA A 14 -11.23 -1.80 -15.91
CA ALA A 14 -10.99 -0.41 -16.30
C ALA A 14 -12.15 0.12 -17.14
N PRO A 15 -12.56 1.40 -16.93
CA PRO A 15 -13.56 2.02 -17.79
C PRO A 15 -13.10 2.01 -19.24
N ALA A 16 -14.04 1.81 -20.17
CA ALA A 16 -13.74 1.78 -21.60
C ALA A 16 -13.36 3.17 -22.13
N ASP A 17 -13.98 4.21 -21.60
CA ASP A 17 -13.71 5.60 -21.99
C ASP A 17 -12.39 6.08 -21.40
N PRO A 18 -11.44 6.57 -22.24
CA PRO A 18 -10.15 7.09 -21.74
C PRO A 18 -10.29 8.21 -20.73
N ALA A 19 -11.25 9.11 -20.91
CA ALA A 19 -11.47 10.23 -19.98
C ALA A 19 -11.92 9.72 -18.60
N GLU A 20 -12.77 8.70 -18.57
CA GLU A 20 -13.21 8.09 -17.32
C GLU A 20 -12.08 7.35 -16.61
N ARG A 21 -11.18 6.71 -17.38
CA ARG A 21 -9.99 6.07 -16.79
C ARG A 21 -9.09 7.08 -16.09
N ILE A 22 -8.88 8.25 -16.70
CA ILE A 22 -8.07 9.30 -16.11
C ILE A 22 -8.72 9.83 -14.82
N LYS A 23 -10.03 10.06 -14.84
CA LYS A 23 -10.77 10.52 -13.65
C LYS A 23 -10.63 9.53 -12.49
N LEU A 24 -10.76 8.24 -12.78
CA LEU A 24 -10.62 7.19 -11.77
C LEU A 24 -9.21 7.17 -11.20
N THR A 25 -8.20 7.27 -12.06
CA THR A 25 -6.80 7.32 -11.66
C THR A 25 -6.53 8.53 -10.76
N MET A 26 -7.06 9.69 -11.11
CA MET A 26 -6.94 10.90 -10.29
C MET A 26 -7.56 10.72 -8.91
N LYS A 27 -8.74 10.09 -8.85
CA LYS A 27 -9.39 9.78 -7.58
C LYS A 27 -8.52 8.88 -6.71
N HIS A 28 -7.92 7.86 -7.29
CA HIS A 28 -6.99 6.98 -6.57
C HIS A 28 -5.75 7.72 -6.10
N CYS A 29 -5.20 8.60 -6.93
CA CYS A 29 -4.06 9.44 -6.56
C CYS A 29 -4.37 10.34 -5.36
N GLU A 30 -5.57 10.90 -5.32
CA GLU A 30 -6.02 11.74 -4.19
C GLU A 30 -6.09 10.92 -2.90
N LEU A 31 -6.56 9.66 -2.96
CA LEU A 31 -6.59 8.78 -1.81
C LEU A 31 -5.18 8.47 -1.30
N VAL A 32 -4.25 8.20 -2.21
CA VAL A 32 -2.84 7.96 -1.87
C VAL A 32 -2.26 9.19 -1.19
N LYS A 33 -2.48 10.37 -1.78
CA LYS A 33 -1.98 11.64 -1.26
C LYS A 33 -2.49 11.90 0.16
N LYS A 34 -3.76 11.63 0.40
CA LYS A 34 -4.38 11.74 1.71
C LYS A 34 -3.69 10.84 2.75
N GLY A 35 -3.42 9.60 2.36
CA GLY A 35 -2.69 8.66 3.22
C GLY A 35 -1.28 9.14 3.55
N MET A 36 -0.59 9.70 2.57
CA MET A 36 0.75 10.27 2.77
C MET A 36 0.70 11.49 3.67
N ASP A 37 -0.24 12.39 3.44
CA ASP A 37 -0.39 13.61 4.24
C ASP A 37 -0.75 13.30 5.70
N SER A 38 -1.50 12.24 5.95
CA SER A 38 -1.84 11.80 7.31
C SER A 38 -0.68 11.11 8.02
N GLY A 39 0.39 10.77 7.31
CA GLY A 39 1.53 10.05 7.85
C GLY A 39 1.36 8.54 7.91
N LYS A 40 0.22 7.99 7.52
CA LYS A 40 0.00 6.54 7.52
C LYS A 40 0.78 5.85 6.40
N THR A 41 0.76 6.43 5.20
CA THR A 41 1.56 5.93 4.08
C THR A 41 2.92 6.61 4.11
N LYS A 42 3.95 5.82 4.36
CA LYS A 42 5.33 6.33 4.51
C LYS A 42 6.02 6.48 3.18
N MET A 43 5.69 5.61 2.23
CA MET A 43 6.31 5.60 0.91
C MET A 43 5.33 4.99 -0.09
N TRP A 44 5.36 5.50 -1.30
CA TRP A 44 4.52 5.01 -2.39
C TRP A 44 5.28 5.16 -3.70
N GLY A 45 5.15 4.19 -4.58
CA GLY A 45 5.77 4.26 -5.90
C GLY A 45 4.96 3.50 -6.94
N MET A 46 5.12 3.90 -8.18
CA MET A 46 4.47 3.28 -9.32
C MET A 46 5.49 3.10 -10.43
N ASN A 47 5.48 1.97 -11.13
CA ASN A 47 6.35 1.81 -12.28
C ASN A 47 5.92 2.78 -13.40
N PRO A 48 6.85 3.19 -14.28
CA PRO A 48 6.52 4.15 -15.35
C PRO A 48 5.41 3.68 -16.30
N GLY A 49 5.21 2.38 -16.43
CA GLY A 49 4.13 1.83 -17.23
C GLY A 49 2.74 1.99 -16.62
N GLY A 50 2.67 2.38 -15.35
CA GLY A 50 1.41 2.62 -14.65
C GLY A 50 0.64 1.37 -14.26
N ASN A 51 1.23 0.19 -14.36
CA ASN A 51 0.55 -1.08 -14.14
C ASN A 51 0.62 -1.58 -12.71
N HIS A 52 1.71 -1.30 -12.00
CA HIS A 52 1.92 -1.84 -10.65
C HIS A 52 2.84 -0.91 -9.85
N GLY A 53 2.89 -1.16 -8.56
CA GLY A 53 3.74 -0.40 -7.67
C GLY A 53 3.71 -0.96 -6.25
N PHE A 54 4.13 -0.13 -5.30
CA PHE A 54 4.19 -0.54 -3.90
C PHE A 54 3.82 0.62 -2.99
N SER A 55 3.50 0.30 -1.74
CA SER A 55 3.45 1.29 -0.67
C SER A 55 3.97 0.68 0.62
N ILE A 56 4.53 1.53 1.47
CA ILE A 56 4.87 1.20 2.84
C ILE A 56 3.87 1.95 3.71
N THR A 57 3.03 1.22 4.42
CA THR A 57 1.91 1.81 5.15
C THR A 57 1.87 1.27 6.57
N ASP A 58 1.64 2.16 7.52
CA ASP A 58 1.44 1.79 8.92
C ASP A 58 -0.04 1.59 9.18
N GLY A 59 -0.38 0.56 9.92
CA GLY A 59 -1.76 0.28 10.28
C GLY A 59 -1.98 -1.18 10.68
N ASP A 60 -3.08 -1.42 11.39
CA ASP A 60 -3.51 -2.78 11.69
C ASP A 60 -4.28 -3.37 10.50
N GLU A 61 -4.67 -4.62 10.62
CA GLU A 61 -5.35 -5.34 9.54
C GLU A 61 -6.66 -4.68 9.12
N LYS A 62 -7.42 -4.14 10.08
CA LYS A 62 -8.70 -3.47 9.80
C LYS A 62 -8.49 -2.18 9.03
N GLU A 63 -7.49 -1.38 9.44
CA GLU A 63 -7.16 -0.12 8.76
C GLU A 63 -6.69 -0.39 7.34
N ILE A 64 -5.85 -1.39 7.15
CA ILE A 64 -5.34 -1.77 5.82
C ILE A 64 -6.48 -2.26 4.93
N PHE A 65 -7.36 -3.09 5.46
CA PHE A 65 -8.52 -3.58 4.70
C PHE A 65 -9.42 -2.43 4.26
N ALA A 66 -9.71 -1.50 5.16
CA ALA A 66 -10.54 -0.33 4.84
C ALA A 66 -9.92 0.54 3.76
N MET A 67 -8.60 0.69 3.79
CA MET A 67 -7.86 1.43 2.76
C MET A 67 -7.97 0.73 1.40
N ILE A 68 -7.70 -0.57 1.36
CA ILE A 68 -7.73 -1.37 0.13
C ILE A 68 -9.13 -1.36 -0.50
N ALA A 69 -10.17 -1.46 0.33
CA ALA A 69 -11.55 -1.51 -0.14
C ALA A 69 -11.94 -0.32 -1.01
N GLN A 70 -11.29 0.83 -0.84
CA GLN A 70 -11.57 2.02 -1.62
C GLN A 70 -11.13 1.91 -3.08
N TYR A 71 -10.27 0.93 -3.40
CA TYR A 71 -9.71 0.74 -4.75
C TYR A 71 -10.32 -0.45 -5.50
N ILE A 72 -11.04 -1.32 -4.81
CA ILE A 72 -11.66 -2.50 -5.42
C ILE A 72 -12.82 -2.06 -6.32
N PRO A 73 -13.02 -2.64 -7.50
CA PRO A 73 -12.31 -3.78 -8.11
C PRO A 73 -11.16 -3.39 -9.03
N HIS A 74 -10.77 -2.13 -9.08
CA HIS A 74 -9.84 -1.60 -10.07
C HIS A 74 -8.38 -1.93 -9.81
N VAL A 75 -8.03 -2.24 -8.56
CA VAL A 75 -6.65 -2.52 -8.13
C VAL A 75 -6.63 -3.78 -7.31
N LYS A 76 -5.66 -4.64 -7.57
CA LYS A 76 -5.38 -5.85 -6.79
C LYS A 76 -4.22 -5.58 -5.85
N PHE A 77 -4.27 -6.16 -4.65
CA PHE A 77 -3.28 -5.90 -3.62
C PHE A 77 -2.72 -7.19 -3.03
N LYS A 78 -1.45 -7.14 -2.67
CA LYS A 78 -0.80 -8.14 -1.83
C LYS A 78 -0.22 -7.40 -0.63
N VAL A 79 -0.52 -7.90 0.57
CA VAL A 79 -0.12 -7.24 1.82
C VAL A 79 0.80 -8.18 2.59
N GLU A 80 1.97 -7.66 2.99
CA GLU A 80 2.93 -8.39 3.80
C GLU A 80 3.29 -7.58 5.04
N SER A 81 3.29 -8.22 6.20
CA SER A 81 3.74 -7.59 7.43
C SER A 81 5.26 -7.53 7.43
N MET A 82 5.81 -6.38 7.86
CA MET A 82 7.24 -6.13 7.91
C MET A 82 7.66 -5.76 9.32
N LEU A 83 8.86 -6.16 9.70
CA LEU A 83 9.50 -5.69 10.92
C LEU A 83 10.35 -4.47 10.59
N SER A 84 10.32 -3.48 11.47
CA SER A 84 11.26 -2.37 11.39
C SER A 84 12.65 -2.85 11.82
N ILE A 85 13.68 -2.07 11.46
CA ILE A 85 15.04 -2.40 11.92
C ILE A 85 15.14 -2.40 13.45
N ASP A 86 14.44 -1.49 14.11
CA ASP A 86 14.43 -1.43 15.58
C ASP A 86 13.78 -2.67 16.19
N GLU A 87 12.71 -3.17 15.61
CA GLU A 87 12.07 -4.42 16.05
C GLU A 87 12.99 -5.62 15.88
N VAL A 88 13.71 -5.68 14.76
CA VAL A 88 14.68 -6.76 14.50
C VAL A 88 15.80 -6.71 15.54
N ILE A 89 16.37 -5.52 15.78
CA ILE A 89 17.44 -5.33 16.76
C ILE A 89 16.98 -5.73 18.17
N ALA A 90 15.80 -5.27 18.57
CA ALA A 90 15.25 -5.59 19.89
C ALA A 90 15.05 -7.10 20.08
N THR A 91 14.55 -7.77 19.05
CA THR A 91 14.34 -9.22 19.08
C THR A 91 15.66 -9.97 19.20
N LEU A 92 16.66 -9.57 18.41
CA LEU A 92 17.98 -10.21 18.45
C LEU A 92 18.66 -10.01 19.81
N LYS A 93 18.54 -8.82 20.39
CA LYS A 93 19.07 -8.56 21.75
C LYS A 93 18.40 -9.44 22.80
N ALA A 94 17.09 -9.60 22.71
CA ALA A 94 16.36 -10.48 23.63
C ALA A 94 16.82 -11.93 23.49
N MET A 95 17.05 -12.39 22.26
CA MET A 95 17.57 -13.74 21.99
C MET A 95 18.98 -13.94 22.57
N MET A 96 19.83 -12.94 22.46
CA MET A 96 21.19 -12.99 23.02
C MET A 96 21.19 -13.13 24.55
N LYS A 97 20.23 -12.49 25.23
CA LYS A 97 20.12 -12.58 26.69
C LYS A 97 19.69 -13.97 27.16
N GLN A 98 19.01 -14.74 26.33
CA GLN A 98 18.53 -16.07 26.68
C GLN A 98 19.56 -17.16 26.41
N GLY A 99 20.54 -16.85 25.60
CA GLY A 99 21.62 -17.76 25.23
C GLY A 99 22.78 -17.68 26.13
#